data_5453f36096e0597e4f77fbdac00fc243
#
_entry.id   5453f36096e0597e4f77fbdac00fc243
#
_cell.length_a   1.000
_cell.length_b   1.000
_cell.length_c   1.000
_cell.angle_alpha   90.00
_cell.angle_beta   90.00
_cell.angle_gamma   90.00
#
_symmetry.space_group_name_H-M   'P 1'
#
loop_
_entity.id
_entity.type
_entity.pdbx_description
1 polymer ?
#
loop_
_entity_poly.entity_id
_entity_poly.type
_entity_poly.pdbx_seq_one_letter_code
_entity_poly.pdbx_strand_id
1 'polypeptide(L)'
;MMMTSRERFLKVLQGEMPDRVPVTLFIQDQGHFLNQNYPHVDPWDFETLQLKVIELQKQLGADVFVRMLFGVNDPFFIHFGGLNIYRQTENWEVKTVEHQNGNTRVLHSTIRTPGGTLTQEFSINELFPGTYMYACTQKPIHNMKELEIAIQYEPSMPPEWPAQVKARVQKIKQAVGEDGIVGSWTPHGPFNNASLLIDHDELYALFKMDYEYYEKLMNFAMQRILPYTRAIDDAGVDIHCVGGNVPNAMVGKRNYDKYILPFEKKYIEFVQAQGTPAMYHNCGQVMALVDSYKELGVRVAEPFSPYPLGDADLEKVKQQVDGAYIILSGIDQVNVLQKGTMDEVKRATEKAIKIGKPGGKFILQPVDFLEYGTPIENVAAYVRTALEYAAY
;
A
#
# COMPACT_ATOMS: atom_id res chain seq x y z
N MET A 1 23.87 17.20 17.69
CA MET A 1 24.00 15.75 17.35
C MET A 1 23.24 15.50 16.08
N MET A 2 23.74 14.69 15.18
CA MET A 2 22.95 14.22 14.04
C MET A 2 21.86 13.28 14.56
N MET A 3 20.64 13.40 14.02
CA MET A 3 19.52 12.51 14.36
C MET A 3 19.75 11.12 13.81
N THR A 4 19.25 10.10 14.49
CA THR A 4 19.07 8.77 13.89
C THR A 4 18.03 8.84 12.79
N SER A 5 18.00 7.84 11.89
CA SER A 5 16.96 7.77 10.86
C SER A 5 15.56 7.66 11.48
N ARG A 6 15.44 6.90 12.59
CA ARG A 6 14.20 6.78 13.35
C ARG A 6 13.73 8.13 13.91
N GLU A 7 14.59 8.85 14.60
CA GLU A 7 14.26 10.18 15.13
C GLU A 7 13.82 11.14 14.02
N ARG A 8 14.47 11.08 12.88
CA ARG A 8 14.18 11.92 11.71
C ARG A 8 12.78 11.65 11.15
N PHE A 9 12.42 10.36 10.94
CA PHE A 9 11.08 9.99 10.50
C PHE A 9 10.02 10.42 11.51
N LEU A 10 10.21 10.12 12.80
CA LEU A 10 9.24 10.45 13.84
C LEU A 10 9.00 11.95 13.92
N LYS A 11 10.05 12.79 13.82
CA LYS A 11 9.88 14.25 13.76
C LYS A 11 9.02 14.69 12.59
N VAL A 12 9.31 14.20 11.38
CA VAL A 12 8.48 14.54 10.21
C VAL A 12 7.04 14.08 10.41
N LEU A 13 6.82 12.87 10.91
CA LEU A 13 5.47 12.34 11.17
C LEU A 13 4.71 13.15 12.24
N GLN A 14 5.43 13.81 13.15
CA GLN A 14 4.86 14.78 14.12
C GLN A 14 4.61 16.17 13.51
N GLY A 15 5.09 16.42 12.29
CA GLY A 15 5.00 17.71 11.61
C GLY A 15 6.14 18.67 11.97
N GLU A 16 7.17 18.17 12.65
CA GLU A 16 8.35 18.92 13.05
C GLU A 16 9.45 18.86 11.98
N MET A 17 10.38 19.83 12.04
CA MET A 17 11.53 19.89 11.14
C MET A 17 12.65 18.98 11.67
N PRO A 18 13.11 17.99 10.91
CA PRO A 18 14.29 17.19 11.25
C PRO A 18 15.60 17.92 10.85
N ASP A 19 16.74 17.27 11.10
CA ASP A 19 18.07 17.78 10.67
C ASP A 19 18.23 17.80 9.13
N ARG A 20 17.59 16.87 8.45
CA ARG A 20 17.52 16.77 6.99
C ARG A 20 16.23 16.09 6.53
N VAL A 21 15.91 16.18 5.26
CA VAL A 21 14.84 15.41 4.63
C VAL A 21 15.14 13.89 4.81
N PRO A 22 14.19 13.07 5.28
CA PRO A 22 14.33 11.64 5.21
C PRO A 22 14.42 11.17 3.74
N VAL A 23 15.41 10.34 3.44
CA VAL A 23 15.67 9.79 2.10
C VAL A 23 15.49 8.30 2.16
N THR A 24 14.44 7.80 1.56
CA THR A 24 14.09 6.38 1.62
C THR A 24 13.84 5.77 0.25
N LEU A 25 13.64 4.47 0.23
CA LEU A 25 13.37 3.69 -0.97
C LEU A 25 12.04 2.93 -0.77
N PHE A 26 11.24 2.89 -1.81
CA PHE A 26 10.12 1.96 -1.83
C PHE A 26 10.60 0.64 -2.45
N ILE A 27 11.02 -0.28 -1.59
CA ILE A 27 11.36 -1.64 -1.96
C ILE A 27 10.22 -2.53 -1.48
N GLN A 28 9.54 -3.17 -2.43
CA GLN A 28 8.49 -4.14 -2.11
C GLN A 28 9.14 -5.35 -1.43
N ASP A 29 8.52 -5.88 -0.40
CA ASP A 29 9.02 -7.05 0.34
C ASP A 29 8.72 -8.38 -0.36
N GLN A 30 8.40 -8.32 -1.64
CA GLN A 30 8.31 -9.45 -2.56
C GLN A 30 8.52 -9.00 -4.00
N GLY A 31 9.29 -9.78 -4.75
CA GLY A 31 9.47 -9.57 -6.18
C GLY A 31 10.33 -8.36 -6.56
N HIS A 32 10.22 -7.96 -7.80
CA HIS A 32 10.81 -6.75 -8.37
C HIS A 32 12.31 -6.57 -8.07
N PHE A 33 12.69 -5.38 -7.62
CA PHE A 33 14.07 -5.04 -7.29
C PHE A 33 14.67 -5.90 -6.17
N LEU A 34 13.85 -6.31 -5.18
CA LEU A 34 14.34 -7.13 -4.07
C LEU A 34 14.80 -8.51 -4.56
N ASN A 35 13.96 -9.22 -5.30
CA ASN A 35 14.30 -10.57 -5.79
C ASN A 35 15.43 -10.57 -6.80
N GLN A 36 15.60 -9.49 -7.58
CA GLN A 36 16.76 -9.30 -8.44
C GLN A 36 18.08 -9.29 -7.65
N ASN A 37 18.09 -8.67 -6.47
CA ASN A 37 19.29 -8.55 -5.63
C ASN A 37 19.50 -9.76 -4.70
N TYR A 38 18.43 -10.51 -4.40
CA TYR A 38 18.44 -11.70 -3.55
C TYR A 38 17.73 -12.90 -4.23
N PRO A 39 18.20 -13.36 -5.40
CA PRO A 39 17.51 -14.38 -6.20
C PRO A 39 17.46 -15.77 -5.55
N HIS A 40 18.20 -15.98 -4.46
CA HIS A 40 18.24 -17.25 -3.73
C HIS A 40 17.27 -17.30 -2.54
N VAL A 41 16.62 -16.18 -2.21
CA VAL A 41 15.61 -16.13 -1.15
C VAL A 41 14.29 -16.63 -1.73
N ASP A 42 13.62 -17.51 -0.99
CA ASP A 42 12.28 -17.97 -1.37
C ASP A 42 11.34 -16.75 -1.48
N PRO A 43 10.73 -16.50 -2.65
CA PRO A 43 9.83 -15.37 -2.86
C PRO A 43 8.55 -15.43 -2.00
N TRP A 44 8.31 -16.54 -1.32
CA TRP A 44 7.20 -16.74 -0.40
C TRP A 44 7.57 -16.61 1.08
N ASP A 45 8.86 -16.50 1.39
CA ASP A 45 9.34 -16.22 2.75
C ASP A 45 9.40 -14.70 3.01
N PHE A 46 8.22 -14.13 3.23
CA PHE A 46 8.04 -12.69 3.44
C PHE A 46 8.82 -12.15 4.66
N GLU A 47 9.05 -12.98 5.67
CA GLU A 47 9.83 -12.55 6.83
C GLU A 47 11.30 -12.36 6.47
N THR A 48 11.90 -13.33 5.79
CA THR A 48 13.28 -13.21 5.29
C THR A 48 13.39 -12.07 4.28
N LEU A 49 12.43 -11.92 3.36
CA LEU A 49 12.41 -10.82 2.40
C LEU A 49 12.37 -9.45 3.07
N GLN A 50 11.57 -9.27 4.13
CA GLN A 50 11.54 -8.02 4.90
C GLN A 50 12.88 -7.71 5.58
N LEU A 51 13.57 -8.72 6.09
CA LEU A 51 14.94 -8.55 6.61
C LEU A 51 15.92 -8.14 5.50
N LYS A 52 15.74 -8.65 4.26
CA LYS A 52 16.53 -8.24 3.10
C LYS A 52 16.20 -6.81 2.62
N VAL A 53 14.96 -6.36 2.75
CA VAL A 53 14.61 -4.93 2.52
C VAL A 53 15.41 -4.02 3.47
N ILE A 54 15.52 -4.39 4.75
CA ILE A 54 16.29 -3.64 5.74
C ILE A 54 17.77 -3.61 5.35
N GLU A 55 18.34 -4.79 5.08
CA GLU A 55 19.74 -4.95 4.70
C GLU A 55 20.09 -4.10 3.48
N LEU A 56 19.27 -4.17 2.42
CA LEU A 56 19.54 -3.46 1.17
C LEU A 56 19.42 -1.93 1.34
N GLN A 57 18.45 -1.43 2.06
CA GLN A 57 18.33 0.00 2.34
C GLN A 57 19.53 0.52 3.14
N LYS A 58 19.99 -0.23 4.16
CA LYS A 58 21.21 0.09 4.92
C LYS A 58 22.46 0.12 4.05
N GLN A 59 22.64 -0.90 3.20
CA GLN A 59 23.78 -0.97 2.27
C GLN A 59 23.83 0.21 1.31
N LEU A 60 22.67 0.69 0.88
CA LEU A 60 22.53 1.86 0.01
C LEU A 60 22.64 3.20 0.75
N GLY A 61 22.65 3.20 2.08
CA GLY A 61 22.73 4.39 2.92
C GLY A 61 21.43 5.19 3.05
N ALA A 62 20.30 4.57 2.70
CA ALA A 62 18.98 5.20 2.84
C ALA A 62 18.44 5.11 4.29
N ASP A 63 17.55 6.03 4.65
CA ASP A 63 16.74 5.90 5.87
C ASP A 63 15.76 4.74 5.68
N VAL A 64 15.79 3.73 6.56
CA VAL A 64 15.04 2.50 6.39
C VAL A 64 13.54 2.73 6.60
N PHE A 65 12.74 2.36 5.61
CA PHE A 65 11.30 2.28 5.74
C PHE A 65 10.81 0.92 5.23
N VAL A 66 10.43 0.04 6.15
CA VAL A 66 9.84 -1.26 5.81
C VAL A 66 8.33 -1.12 5.79
N ARG A 67 7.70 -1.55 4.70
CA ARG A 67 6.24 -1.59 4.53
C ARG A 67 5.80 -3.04 4.49
N MET A 68 5.53 -3.61 5.65
CA MET A 68 5.25 -5.03 5.77
C MET A 68 4.01 -5.45 4.99
N LEU A 69 4.16 -6.49 4.18
CA LEU A 69 3.08 -7.34 3.67
C LEU A 69 3.08 -8.68 4.42
N PHE A 70 1.92 -9.32 4.42
CA PHE A 70 1.76 -10.70 4.88
C PHE A 70 1.54 -11.60 3.66
N GLY A 71 2.07 -12.81 3.69
CA GLY A 71 2.09 -13.68 2.51
C GLY A 71 0.72 -14.15 2.02
N VAL A 72 0.68 -14.70 0.83
CA VAL A 72 -0.54 -15.22 0.17
C VAL A 72 -1.24 -16.34 0.96
N ASN A 73 -0.52 -17.02 1.84
CA ASN A 73 -1.06 -18.04 2.73
C ASN A 73 -1.50 -17.47 4.10
N ASP A 74 -1.40 -16.16 4.28
CA ASP A 74 -1.83 -15.47 5.48
C ASP A 74 -3.31 -15.06 5.34
N PRO A 75 -4.12 -15.17 6.40
CA PRO A 75 -5.51 -14.69 6.40
C PRO A 75 -5.65 -13.20 6.02
N PHE A 76 -4.60 -12.42 6.20
CA PHE A 76 -4.51 -11.04 5.73
C PHE A 76 -4.58 -10.91 4.20
N PHE A 77 -4.43 -12.02 3.47
CA PHE A 77 -4.50 -12.04 2.02
C PHE A 77 -5.87 -11.63 1.43
N ILE A 78 -6.85 -11.42 2.26
CA ILE A 78 -8.07 -10.65 1.95
C ILE A 78 -7.76 -9.31 1.26
N HIS A 79 -6.54 -8.81 1.45
CA HIS A 79 -5.98 -7.66 0.76
C HIS A 79 -5.99 -7.80 -0.77
N PHE A 80 -5.83 -9.03 -1.29
CA PHE A 80 -5.76 -9.30 -2.74
C PHE A 80 -6.81 -10.30 -3.24
N GLY A 81 -7.47 -11.04 -2.35
CA GLY A 81 -8.14 -12.29 -2.67
C GLY A 81 -9.66 -12.27 -2.68
N GLY A 82 -10.34 -11.19 -2.35
CA GLY A 82 -11.79 -11.17 -2.28
C GLY A 82 -12.35 -11.65 -0.93
N LEU A 83 -13.22 -12.66 -0.91
CA LEU A 83 -13.78 -13.23 0.32
C LEU A 83 -12.79 -14.16 1.03
N ASN A 84 -13.02 -14.37 2.34
CA ASN A 84 -12.14 -15.18 3.18
C ASN A 84 -12.17 -16.65 2.76
N ILE A 85 -11.06 -17.16 2.24
CA ILE A 85 -10.86 -18.57 1.87
C ILE A 85 -9.96 -19.35 2.83
N TYR A 86 -9.45 -18.71 3.88
CA TYR A 86 -8.48 -19.29 4.81
C TYR A 86 -9.10 -19.82 6.09
N ARG A 87 -10.35 -19.44 6.38
CA ARG A 87 -11.06 -19.88 7.57
C ARG A 87 -12.34 -20.61 7.19
N GLN A 88 -12.51 -21.79 7.73
CA GLN A 88 -13.73 -22.57 7.63
C GLN A 88 -14.53 -22.52 8.91
N THR A 89 -15.85 -22.50 8.80
CA THR A 89 -16.79 -22.63 9.91
C THR A 89 -17.92 -23.57 9.49
N GLU A 90 -18.80 -23.91 10.42
CA GLU A 90 -19.98 -24.73 10.13
C GLU A 90 -20.86 -24.15 8.99
N ASN A 91 -20.91 -22.81 8.90
CA ASN A 91 -21.73 -22.09 7.92
C ASN A 91 -20.91 -21.48 6.77
N TRP A 92 -19.61 -21.80 6.67
CA TRP A 92 -18.68 -21.28 5.65
C TRP A 92 -17.69 -22.37 5.26
N GLU A 93 -18.13 -23.23 4.34
CA GLU A 93 -17.31 -24.33 3.80
C GLU A 93 -16.59 -23.86 2.55
N VAL A 94 -15.26 -23.86 2.55
CA VAL A 94 -14.43 -23.44 1.42
C VAL A 94 -13.78 -24.66 0.76
N LYS A 95 -13.92 -24.77 -0.57
CA LYS A 95 -13.18 -25.71 -1.39
C LYS A 95 -12.43 -24.94 -2.47
N THR A 96 -11.10 -24.97 -2.41
CA THR A 96 -10.24 -24.35 -3.43
C THR A 96 -9.60 -25.44 -4.29
N VAL A 97 -9.64 -25.24 -5.62
CA VAL A 97 -8.96 -26.08 -6.62
C VAL A 97 -7.94 -25.21 -7.31
N GLU A 98 -6.70 -25.69 -7.35
CA GLU A 98 -5.60 -25.01 -8.03
C GLU A 98 -5.38 -25.61 -9.42
N HIS A 99 -5.22 -24.74 -10.41
CA HIS A 99 -4.86 -25.08 -11.78
C HIS A 99 -3.61 -24.29 -12.18
N GLN A 100 -2.69 -24.98 -12.88
CA GLN A 100 -1.53 -24.32 -13.50
C GLN A 100 -1.82 -24.07 -14.98
N ASN A 101 -1.64 -22.86 -15.44
CA ASN A 101 -1.75 -22.47 -16.85
C ASN A 101 -0.53 -21.66 -17.26
N GLY A 102 0.48 -22.30 -17.83
CA GLY A 102 1.78 -21.68 -18.10
C GLY A 102 2.43 -21.15 -16.82
N ASN A 103 2.75 -19.86 -16.78
CA ASN A 103 3.33 -19.19 -15.62
C ASN A 103 2.27 -18.67 -14.63
N THR A 104 1.00 -18.96 -14.85
CA THR A 104 -0.09 -18.50 -14.02
C THR A 104 -0.67 -19.65 -13.20
N ARG A 105 -0.71 -19.48 -11.88
CA ARG A 105 -1.48 -20.33 -10.96
C ARG A 105 -2.86 -19.71 -10.80
N VAL A 106 -3.89 -20.52 -10.92
CA VAL A 106 -5.29 -20.08 -10.79
C VAL A 106 -5.93 -20.84 -9.64
N LEU A 107 -6.42 -20.12 -8.64
CA LEU A 107 -7.11 -20.65 -7.47
C LEU A 107 -8.60 -20.41 -7.63
N HIS A 108 -9.36 -21.45 -7.99
CA HIS A 108 -10.81 -21.39 -8.04
C HIS A 108 -11.40 -21.84 -6.71
N SER A 109 -12.10 -20.95 -6.02
CA SER A 109 -12.69 -21.21 -4.71
C SER A 109 -14.21 -21.22 -4.78
N THR A 110 -14.80 -22.29 -4.25
CA THR A 110 -16.25 -22.43 -4.04
C THR A 110 -16.53 -22.34 -2.55
N ILE A 111 -17.41 -21.44 -2.16
CA ILE A 111 -17.79 -21.16 -0.77
C ILE A 111 -19.26 -21.55 -0.60
N ARG A 112 -19.53 -22.55 0.23
CA ARG A 112 -20.89 -23.00 0.54
C ARG A 112 -21.36 -22.48 1.86
N THR A 113 -22.57 -21.94 1.89
CA THR A 113 -23.21 -21.40 3.08
C THR A 113 -24.68 -21.87 3.15
N PRO A 114 -25.36 -21.75 4.29
CA PRO A 114 -26.80 -22.00 4.36
C PRO A 114 -27.64 -21.11 3.45
N GLY A 115 -27.14 -19.89 3.12
CA GLY A 115 -27.82 -18.93 2.23
C GLY A 115 -27.61 -19.18 0.74
N GLY A 116 -26.61 -19.98 0.36
CA GLY A 116 -26.25 -20.27 -1.03
C GLY A 116 -24.77 -20.51 -1.24
N THR A 117 -24.35 -20.55 -2.50
CA THR A 117 -22.96 -20.77 -2.90
C THR A 117 -22.40 -19.51 -3.54
N LEU A 118 -21.19 -19.10 -3.11
CA LEU A 118 -20.40 -18.05 -3.73
C LEU A 118 -19.18 -18.67 -4.40
N THR A 119 -18.68 -18.04 -5.46
CA THR A 119 -17.46 -18.48 -6.14
C THR A 119 -16.56 -17.30 -6.42
N GLN A 120 -15.26 -17.53 -6.35
CA GLN A 120 -14.26 -16.54 -6.75
C GLN A 120 -13.07 -17.22 -7.39
N GLU A 121 -12.34 -16.46 -8.21
CA GLU A 121 -11.11 -16.91 -8.81
C GLU A 121 -10.00 -15.91 -8.54
N PHE A 122 -8.84 -16.43 -8.22
CA PHE A 122 -7.66 -15.65 -7.95
C PHE A 122 -6.49 -16.19 -8.76
N SER A 123 -5.83 -15.31 -9.50
CA SER A 123 -4.64 -15.66 -10.29
C SER A 123 -3.37 -15.11 -9.68
N ILE A 124 -2.31 -15.91 -9.77
CA ILE A 124 -0.94 -15.58 -9.39
C ILE A 124 -0.09 -15.79 -10.63
N ASN A 125 0.38 -14.70 -11.23
CA ASN A 125 1.13 -14.71 -12.47
C ASN A 125 2.59 -14.33 -12.23
N GLU A 126 3.53 -15.20 -12.57
CA GLU A 126 4.95 -14.90 -12.53
C GLU A 126 5.34 -14.04 -13.73
N LEU A 127 5.69 -12.77 -13.49
CA LEU A 127 6.13 -11.83 -14.52
C LEU A 127 7.64 -11.93 -14.81
N PHE A 128 8.43 -12.06 -13.75
CA PHE A 128 9.87 -12.24 -13.75
C PHE A 128 10.23 -13.25 -12.67
N PRO A 129 11.44 -13.84 -12.68
CA PRO A 129 11.84 -14.78 -11.64
C PRO A 129 11.62 -14.24 -10.22
N GLY A 130 10.77 -14.89 -9.45
CA GLY A 130 10.40 -14.50 -8.09
C GLY A 130 9.51 -13.25 -7.97
N THR A 131 9.03 -12.71 -9.08
CA THR A 131 8.14 -11.53 -9.12
C THR A 131 6.75 -11.94 -9.58
N TYR A 132 5.77 -11.81 -8.72
CA TYR A 132 4.40 -12.27 -8.96
C TYR A 132 3.42 -11.11 -8.95
N MET A 133 2.47 -11.15 -9.88
CA MET A 133 1.28 -10.29 -9.87
C MET A 133 0.06 -11.10 -9.45
N TYR A 134 -0.76 -10.49 -8.63
CA TYR A 134 -1.96 -11.09 -8.06
C TYR A 134 -3.20 -10.38 -8.56
N ALA A 135 -4.24 -11.13 -8.87
CA ALA A 135 -5.52 -10.56 -9.26
C ALA A 135 -6.70 -11.45 -8.85
N CYS A 136 -7.75 -10.84 -8.33
CA CYS A 136 -9.05 -11.49 -8.23
C CYS A 136 -9.72 -11.41 -9.61
N THR A 137 -9.63 -12.49 -10.38
CA THR A 137 -10.06 -12.55 -11.78
C THR A 137 -11.55 -12.87 -11.94
N GLN A 138 -12.15 -13.53 -10.95
CA GLN A 138 -13.60 -13.67 -10.83
C GLN A 138 -14.02 -13.14 -9.46
N LYS A 139 -14.82 -12.09 -9.46
CA LYS A 139 -15.34 -11.48 -8.24
C LYS A 139 -16.43 -12.33 -7.62
N PRO A 140 -16.52 -12.35 -6.27
CA PRO A 140 -17.47 -13.25 -5.59
C PRO A 140 -18.90 -12.72 -5.46
N ILE A 141 -19.15 -11.46 -5.76
CA ILE A 141 -20.45 -10.80 -5.55
C ILE A 141 -20.91 -10.16 -6.86
N HIS A 142 -22.12 -10.54 -7.33
CA HIS A 142 -22.73 -10.05 -8.56
C HIS A 142 -24.13 -9.45 -8.32
N ASN A 143 -24.64 -9.52 -7.09
CA ASN A 143 -25.97 -9.02 -6.74
C ASN A 143 -26.14 -8.88 -5.22
N MET A 144 -27.20 -8.18 -4.83
CA MET A 144 -27.54 -7.93 -3.43
C MET A 144 -27.65 -9.20 -2.59
N LYS A 145 -28.21 -10.29 -3.14
CA LYS A 145 -28.37 -11.56 -2.41
C LYS A 145 -27.01 -12.17 -2.04
N GLU A 146 -26.06 -12.16 -2.96
CA GLU A 146 -24.70 -12.66 -2.71
C GLU A 146 -23.95 -11.80 -1.69
N LEU A 147 -24.15 -10.47 -1.75
CA LEU A 147 -23.64 -9.57 -0.72
C LEU A 147 -24.22 -9.89 0.67
N GLU A 148 -25.52 -10.14 0.75
CA GLU A 148 -26.18 -10.52 2.02
C GLU A 148 -25.69 -11.85 2.58
N ILE A 149 -25.42 -12.83 1.72
CA ILE A 149 -24.78 -14.09 2.10
C ILE A 149 -23.39 -13.83 2.66
N ALA A 150 -22.57 -13.02 2.00
CA ALA A 150 -21.24 -12.69 2.48
C ALA A 150 -21.30 -11.94 3.83
N ILE A 151 -22.16 -10.95 3.98
CA ILE A 151 -22.36 -10.22 5.24
C ILE A 151 -22.74 -11.15 6.38
N GLN A 152 -23.62 -12.11 6.12
CA GLN A 152 -24.16 -13.00 7.16
C GLN A 152 -23.19 -14.09 7.58
N TYR A 153 -22.39 -14.61 6.67
CA TYR A 153 -21.66 -15.87 6.88
C TYR A 153 -20.15 -15.75 6.78
N GLU A 154 -19.57 -14.70 6.18
CA GLU A 154 -18.11 -14.58 6.09
C GLU A 154 -17.48 -14.57 7.49
N PRO A 155 -16.56 -15.51 7.80
CA PRO A 155 -15.93 -15.55 9.10
C PRO A 155 -14.98 -14.36 9.30
N SER A 156 -14.97 -13.85 10.52
CA SER A 156 -14.02 -12.81 10.92
C SER A 156 -12.56 -13.31 10.91
N MET A 157 -11.63 -12.41 11.16
CA MET A 157 -10.21 -12.71 11.33
C MET A 157 -9.97 -13.90 12.28
N PRO A 158 -9.01 -14.81 11.98
CA PRO A 158 -8.65 -15.89 12.90
C PRO A 158 -8.17 -15.35 14.26
N PRO A 159 -8.58 -15.95 15.39
CA PRO A 159 -8.27 -15.43 16.71
C PRO A 159 -6.78 -15.47 17.07
N GLU A 160 -6.00 -16.36 16.43
CA GLU A 160 -4.55 -16.47 16.62
C GLU A 160 -3.74 -15.44 15.84
N TRP A 161 -4.31 -14.84 14.79
CA TRP A 161 -3.60 -13.94 13.89
C TRP A 161 -3.00 -12.69 14.56
N PRO A 162 -3.66 -12.01 15.52
CA PRO A 162 -3.09 -10.86 16.20
C PRO A 162 -1.77 -11.15 16.91
N ALA A 163 -1.65 -12.33 17.53
CA ALA A 163 -0.41 -12.74 18.18
C ALA A 163 0.73 -12.98 17.18
N GLN A 164 0.43 -13.59 16.04
CA GLN A 164 1.39 -13.83 14.96
C GLN A 164 1.88 -12.52 14.35
N VAL A 165 0.98 -11.60 14.04
CA VAL A 165 1.31 -10.26 13.52
C VAL A 165 2.19 -9.50 14.51
N LYS A 166 1.81 -9.49 15.79
CA LYS A 166 2.58 -8.82 16.84
C LYS A 166 4.00 -9.35 16.93
N ALA A 167 4.19 -10.66 16.94
CA ALA A 167 5.51 -11.28 17.01
C ALA A 167 6.37 -10.88 15.79
N ARG A 168 5.77 -10.90 14.60
CA ARG A 168 6.47 -10.53 13.35
C ARG A 168 6.83 -9.04 13.30
N VAL A 169 5.90 -8.14 13.63
CA VAL A 169 6.17 -6.69 13.70
C VAL A 169 7.30 -6.40 14.68
N GLN A 170 7.28 -7.01 15.86
CA GLN A 170 8.34 -6.82 16.85
C GLN A 170 9.71 -7.28 16.36
N LYS A 171 9.78 -8.43 15.67
CA LYS A 171 11.02 -8.93 15.07
C LYS A 171 11.58 -7.94 14.03
N ILE A 172 10.74 -7.44 13.14
CA ILE A 172 11.14 -6.48 12.11
C ILE A 172 11.56 -5.14 12.75
N LYS A 173 10.81 -4.65 13.75
CA LYS A 173 11.18 -3.43 14.50
C LYS A 173 12.55 -3.57 15.18
N GLN A 174 12.82 -4.72 15.76
CA GLN A 174 14.14 -4.99 16.36
C GLN A 174 15.26 -4.96 15.31
N ALA A 175 15.03 -5.51 14.11
CA ALA A 175 16.01 -5.50 13.03
C ALA A 175 16.24 -4.09 12.44
N VAL A 176 15.20 -3.26 12.36
CA VAL A 176 15.29 -1.87 11.92
C VAL A 176 16.01 -1.01 12.96
N GLY A 177 15.67 -1.13 14.24
CA GLY A 177 16.27 -0.33 15.32
C GLY A 177 16.19 1.18 15.07
N GLU A 178 17.30 1.87 15.21
CA GLU A 178 17.43 3.32 15.02
C GLU A 178 17.64 3.73 13.54
N ASP A 179 17.75 2.75 12.63
CA ASP A 179 17.98 3.03 11.21
C ASP A 179 16.71 3.42 10.46
N GLY A 180 15.53 3.39 11.11
CA GLY A 180 14.29 3.76 10.42
C GLY A 180 12.98 3.46 11.14
N ILE A 181 11.94 3.24 10.36
CA ILE A 181 10.58 2.95 10.82
C ILE A 181 9.99 1.70 10.15
N VAL A 182 8.99 1.13 10.82
CA VAL A 182 8.21 -0.01 10.31
C VAL A 182 6.77 0.41 10.13
N GLY A 183 6.29 0.37 8.88
CA GLY A 183 4.90 0.43 8.53
C GLY A 183 4.35 -0.94 8.17
N SER A 184 3.05 -1.04 8.09
CA SER A 184 2.37 -2.20 7.52
C SER A 184 1.25 -1.76 6.60
N TRP A 185 1.12 -2.44 5.47
CA TRP A 185 -0.08 -2.32 4.68
C TRP A 185 -1.29 -2.78 5.51
N THR A 186 -2.36 -2.02 5.45
CA THR A 186 -3.69 -2.45 5.90
C THR A 186 -4.37 -3.24 4.78
N PRO A 187 -5.51 -3.92 5.02
CA PRO A 187 -6.26 -4.58 3.95
C PRO A 187 -6.92 -3.58 2.97
N HIS A 188 -6.18 -2.62 2.46
CA HIS A 188 -6.65 -1.47 1.66
C HIS A 188 -7.61 -0.51 2.38
N GLY A 189 -8.02 0.56 1.70
CA GLY A 189 -9.17 1.36 2.07
C GLY A 189 -10.49 0.68 1.65
N PRO A 190 -11.63 1.16 2.17
CA PRO A 190 -12.95 0.55 1.90
C PRO A 190 -13.29 0.41 0.42
N PHE A 191 -12.99 1.42 -0.40
CA PHE A 191 -13.31 1.38 -1.83
C PHE A 191 -12.45 0.36 -2.58
N ASN A 192 -11.15 0.31 -2.29
CA ASN A 192 -10.28 -0.74 -2.83
C ASN A 192 -10.74 -2.13 -2.39
N ASN A 193 -11.13 -2.30 -1.13
CA ASN A 193 -11.64 -3.59 -0.66
C ASN A 193 -12.96 -3.97 -1.34
N ALA A 194 -13.87 -3.02 -1.56
CA ALA A 194 -15.08 -3.25 -2.34
C ALA A 194 -14.77 -3.69 -3.77
N SER A 195 -13.72 -3.13 -4.40
CA SER A 195 -13.30 -3.51 -5.75
C SER A 195 -12.71 -4.93 -5.87
N LEU A 196 -12.40 -5.58 -4.74
CA LEU A 196 -12.04 -7.00 -4.72
C LEU A 196 -13.27 -7.91 -4.68
N LEU A 197 -14.43 -7.37 -4.33
CA LEU A 197 -15.67 -8.14 -4.13
C LEU A 197 -16.61 -8.08 -5.34
N ILE A 198 -16.55 -7.00 -6.11
CA ILE A 198 -17.43 -6.75 -7.27
C ILE A 198 -16.59 -6.21 -8.44
N ASP A 199 -17.05 -6.39 -9.66
CA ASP A 199 -16.37 -5.87 -10.83
C ASP A 199 -16.28 -4.34 -10.84
N HIS A 200 -15.17 -3.79 -11.34
CA HIS A 200 -14.91 -2.36 -11.31
C HIS A 200 -15.98 -1.53 -12.02
N ASP A 201 -16.41 -1.98 -13.21
CA ASP A 201 -17.43 -1.28 -13.99
C ASP A 201 -18.75 -1.22 -13.24
N GLU A 202 -19.12 -2.32 -12.58
CA GLU A 202 -20.31 -2.38 -11.74
C GLU A 202 -20.15 -1.48 -10.51
N LEU A 203 -19.01 -1.54 -9.81
CA LEU A 203 -18.75 -0.67 -8.65
C LEU A 203 -18.88 0.81 -9.00
N TYR A 204 -18.34 1.24 -10.17
CA TYR A 204 -18.45 2.61 -10.64
C TYR A 204 -19.89 3.00 -11.07
N ALA A 205 -20.69 2.04 -11.45
CA ALA A 205 -22.11 2.27 -11.78
C ALA A 205 -22.98 2.36 -10.53
N LEU A 206 -22.74 1.52 -9.52
CA LEU A 206 -23.61 1.36 -8.35
C LEU A 206 -23.88 2.64 -7.59
N PHE A 207 -22.89 3.49 -7.34
CA PHE A 207 -23.12 4.71 -6.56
C PHE A 207 -24.08 5.71 -7.23
N LYS A 208 -24.42 5.49 -8.51
CA LYS A 208 -25.39 6.30 -9.26
C LYS A 208 -26.69 5.55 -9.53
N MET A 209 -26.62 4.23 -9.72
CA MET A 209 -27.76 3.42 -10.16
C MET A 209 -28.50 2.77 -9.00
N ASP A 210 -27.76 2.33 -7.97
CA ASP A 210 -28.32 1.67 -6.78
C ASP A 210 -27.46 2.04 -5.55
N TYR A 211 -27.77 3.19 -4.95
CA TYR A 211 -27.00 3.69 -3.83
C TYR A 211 -27.18 2.85 -2.55
N GLU A 212 -28.31 2.16 -2.38
CA GLU A 212 -28.54 1.27 -1.23
C GLU A 212 -27.59 0.08 -1.29
N TYR A 213 -27.46 -0.55 -2.46
CA TYR A 213 -26.51 -1.65 -2.67
C TYR A 213 -25.07 -1.15 -2.49
N TYR A 214 -24.72 -0.01 -3.09
CA TYR A 214 -23.40 0.59 -2.94
C TYR A 214 -23.05 0.87 -1.47
N GLU A 215 -23.92 1.52 -0.72
CA GLU A 215 -23.68 1.84 0.69
C GLU A 215 -23.52 0.57 1.55
N LYS A 216 -24.33 -0.45 1.30
CA LYS A 216 -24.25 -1.75 1.99
C LYS A 216 -22.94 -2.46 1.69
N LEU A 217 -22.50 -2.45 0.42
CA LEU A 217 -21.20 -3.00 -0.01
C LEU A 217 -20.02 -2.26 0.63
N MET A 218 -20.03 -0.93 0.62
CA MET A 218 -18.98 -0.11 1.22
C MET A 218 -18.87 -0.30 2.73
N ASN A 219 -20.00 -0.40 3.43
CA ASN A 219 -20.03 -0.68 4.85
C ASN A 219 -19.49 -2.10 5.15
N PHE A 220 -19.87 -3.10 4.35
CA PHE A 220 -19.34 -4.44 4.47
C PHE A 220 -17.83 -4.48 4.22
N ALA A 221 -17.37 -3.88 3.13
CA ALA A 221 -15.95 -3.77 2.80
C ALA A 221 -15.14 -3.13 3.94
N MET A 222 -15.69 -2.08 4.57
CA MET A 222 -15.06 -1.45 5.73
C MET A 222 -15.05 -2.38 6.96
N GLN A 223 -16.19 -2.96 7.33
CA GLN A 223 -16.30 -3.76 8.56
C GLN A 223 -15.40 -4.99 8.57
N ARG A 224 -15.21 -5.65 7.43
CA ARG A 224 -14.37 -6.84 7.32
C ARG A 224 -12.87 -6.57 7.49
N ILE A 225 -12.41 -5.33 7.24
CA ILE A 225 -10.99 -4.96 7.35
C ILE A 225 -10.62 -4.39 8.73
N LEU A 226 -11.57 -3.86 9.50
CA LEU A 226 -11.30 -3.24 10.80
C LEU A 226 -10.57 -4.15 11.80
N PRO A 227 -10.93 -5.43 11.98
CA PRO A 227 -10.23 -6.33 12.91
C PRO A 227 -8.75 -6.49 12.56
N TYR A 228 -8.41 -6.63 11.29
CA TYR A 228 -7.03 -6.76 10.82
C TYR A 228 -6.23 -5.46 11.06
N THR A 229 -6.84 -4.32 10.74
CA THR A 229 -6.23 -3.01 10.99
C THR A 229 -5.95 -2.79 12.46
N ARG A 230 -6.89 -3.15 13.34
CA ARG A 230 -6.71 -3.08 14.79
C ARG A 230 -5.56 -3.97 15.26
N ALA A 231 -5.47 -5.21 14.78
CA ALA A 231 -4.40 -6.13 15.15
C ALA A 231 -3.02 -5.62 14.72
N ILE A 232 -2.91 -4.97 13.56
CA ILE A 232 -1.69 -4.32 13.09
C ILE A 232 -1.32 -3.12 13.99
N ASP A 233 -2.30 -2.31 14.38
CA ASP A 233 -2.09 -1.18 15.30
C ASP A 233 -1.60 -1.67 16.67
N ASP A 234 -2.27 -2.68 17.25
CA ASP A 234 -1.89 -3.31 18.52
C ASP A 234 -0.52 -4.01 18.47
N ALA A 235 -0.04 -4.37 17.28
CA ALA A 235 1.31 -4.87 17.08
C ALA A 235 2.38 -3.78 17.18
N GLY A 236 1.99 -2.51 17.09
CA GLY A 236 2.83 -1.34 17.34
C GLY A 236 3.67 -0.90 16.14
N VAL A 237 3.09 -0.91 14.94
CA VAL A 237 3.71 -0.28 13.76
C VAL A 237 3.87 1.22 13.96
N ASP A 238 4.82 1.83 13.26
CA ASP A 238 5.08 3.28 13.36
C ASP A 238 4.17 4.09 12.42
N ILE A 239 3.61 3.45 11.38
CA ILE A 239 2.71 4.06 10.41
C ILE A 239 1.85 2.98 9.72
N HIS A 240 0.59 3.27 9.47
CA HIS A 240 -0.27 2.45 8.63
C HIS A 240 -0.15 2.86 7.16
N CYS A 241 0.02 1.89 6.26
CA CYS A 241 0.02 2.10 4.81
C CYS A 241 -1.35 1.70 4.26
N VAL A 242 -2.19 2.69 3.94
CA VAL A 242 -3.54 2.46 3.41
C VAL A 242 -3.51 2.56 1.89
N GLY A 243 -3.79 1.46 1.20
CA GLY A 243 -3.87 1.44 -0.25
C GLY A 243 -5.18 2.05 -0.77
N GLY A 244 -5.09 2.85 -1.82
CA GLY A 244 -6.21 3.55 -2.45
C GLY A 244 -6.10 3.63 -3.98
N ASN A 245 -5.46 2.66 -4.64
CA ASN A 245 -5.11 2.73 -6.06
C ASN A 245 -6.31 2.82 -7.02
N VAL A 246 -7.46 2.26 -6.63
CA VAL A 246 -8.67 2.24 -7.46
C VAL A 246 -9.38 3.60 -7.49
N PRO A 247 -9.54 4.34 -6.38
CA PRO A 247 -10.24 5.61 -6.38
C PRO A 247 -9.35 6.79 -6.79
N ASN A 248 -8.64 6.70 -7.91
CA ASN A 248 -7.87 7.80 -8.47
C ASN A 248 -8.75 8.77 -9.29
N ALA A 249 -8.15 9.73 -9.99
CA ALA A 249 -8.89 10.75 -10.74
C ALA A 249 -9.74 10.19 -11.90
N MET A 250 -9.56 8.92 -12.32
CA MET A 250 -10.42 8.28 -13.33
C MET A 250 -11.89 8.17 -12.87
N VAL A 251 -12.13 8.06 -11.57
CA VAL A 251 -13.48 8.15 -10.97
C VAL A 251 -14.07 9.55 -11.15
N GLY A 252 -13.20 10.56 -11.28
CA GLY A 252 -13.53 11.97 -11.29
C GLY A 252 -13.72 12.55 -9.89
N LYS A 253 -13.13 13.74 -9.65
CA LYS A 253 -13.12 14.41 -8.34
C LYS A 253 -14.51 14.48 -7.69
N ARG A 254 -15.54 14.88 -8.46
CA ARG A 254 -16.92 15.02 -7.95
C ARG A 254 -17.48 13.69 -7.40
N ASN A 255 -17.20 12.59 -8.08
CA ASN A 255 -17.65 11.27 -7.63
C ASN A 255 -16.82 10.80 -6.43
N TYR A 256 -15.51 11.03 -6.46
CA TYR A 256 -14.63 10.75 -5.34
C TYR A 256 -15.11 11.46 -4.08
N ASP A 257 -15.29 12.79 -4.13
CA ASP A 257 -15.69 13.59 -2.97
C ASP A 257 -17.05 13.18 -2.42
N LYS A 258 -17.98 12.85 -3.31
CA LYS A 258 -19.37 12.56 -2.91
C LYS A 258 -19.55 11.13 -2.39
N TYR A 259 -18.95 10.15 -3.04
CA TYR A 259 -19.27 8.75 -2.85
C TYR A 259 -18.16 7.94 -2.18
N ILE A 260 -16.90 8.31 -2.35
CA ILE A 260 -15.74 7.54 -1.87
C ILE A 260 -15.16 8.17 -0.61
N LEU A 261 -14.83 9.46 -0.67
CA LEU A 261 -14.22 10.21 0.43
C LEU A 261 -14.91 10.00 1.80
N PRO A 262 -16.25 9.96 1.93
CA PRO A 262 -16.89 9.78 3.23
C PRO A 262 -16.57 8.42 3.89
N PHE A 263 -16.40 7.36 3.11
CA PHE A 263 -16.03 6.03 3.63
C PHE A 263 -14.54 5.95 3.93
N GLU A 264 -13.69 6.41 3.00
CA GLU A 264 -12.24 6.46 3.22
C GLU A 264 -11.89 7.31 4.44
N LYS A 265 -12.56 8.45 4.64
CA LYS A 265 -12.36 9.31 5.80
C LYS A 265 -12.69 8.61 7.11
N LYS A 266 -13.85 7.94 7.20
CA LYS A 266 -14.22 7.14 8.39
C LYS A 266 -13.17 6.08 8.71
N TYR A 267 -12.64 5.45 7.67
CA TYR A 267 -11.59 4.44 7.84
C TYR A 267 -10.27 5.07 8.31
N ILE A 268 -9.83 6.18 7.71
CA ILE A 268 -8.63 6.91 8.14
C ILE A 268 -8.75 7.42 9.58
N GLU A 269 -9.91 7.93 9.96
CA GLU A 269 -10.19 8.32 11.35
C GLU A 269 -10.06 7.13 12.31
N PHE A 270 -10.59 5.97 11.94
CA PHE A 270 -10.43 4.73 12.72
C PHE A 270 -8.96 4.32 12.83
N VAL A 271 -8.22 4.32 11.71
CA VAL A 271 -6.79 3.96 11.65
C VAL A 271 -5.97 4.87 12.57
N GLN A 272 -6.26 6.17 12.60
CA GLN A 272 -5.50 7.14 13.40
C GLN A 272 -6.00 7.32 14.84
N ALA A 273 -7.11 6.67 15.22
CA ALA A 273 -7.74 6.85 16.54
C ALA A 273 -6.84 6.44 17.73
N GLN A 274 -5.86 5.56 17.51
CA GLN A 274 -4.89 5.13 18.52
C GLN A 274 -3.60 5.97 18.53
N GLY A 275 -3.51 6.96 17.65
CA GLY A 275 -2.34 7.86 17.54
C GLY A 275 -1.31 7.42 16.51
N THR A 276 -1.44 6.23 15.92
CA THR A 276 -0.56 5.79 14.82
C THR A 276 -0.95 6.53 13.53
N PRO A 277 -0.04 7.22 12.84
CA PRO A 277 -0.34 7.97 11.63
C PRO A 277 -0.74 7.04 10.48
N ALA A 278 -1.62 7.54 9.59
CA ALA A 278 -1.93 6.89 8.33
C ALA A 278 -1.22 7.57 7.16
N MET A 279 -0.67 6.75 6.29
CA MET A 279 -0.21 7.11 4.96
C MET A 279 -1.23 6.61 3.94
N TYR A 280 -1.70 7.47 3.05
CA TYR A 280 -2.64 7.11 1.99
C TYR A 280 -1.91 7.00 0.65
N HIS A 281 -1.88 5.79 0.11
CA HIS A 281 -1.27 5.50 -1.17
C HIS A 281 -2.34 5.45 -2.26
N ASN A 282 -2.28 6.39 -3.22
CA ASN A 282 -3.19 6.43 -4.36
C ASN A 282 -2.42 6.84 -5.61
N CYS A 283 -1.90 5.86 -6.37
CA CYS A 283 -1.06 6.08 -7.53
C CYS A 283 -1.86 6.45 -8.80
N GLY A 284 -1.13 6.92 -9.83
CA GLY A 284 -1.70 7.34 -11.11
C GLY A 284 -2.05 8.82 -11.16
N GLN A 285 -3.21 9.16 -11.73
CA GLN A 285 -3.67 10.54 -11.88
C GLN A 285 -4.33 11.02 -10.57
N VAL A 286 -3.69 11.97 -9.88
CA VAL A 286 -4.12 12.41 -8.53
C VAL A 286 -4.20 13.92 -8.35
N MET A 287 -3.78 14.73 -9.33
CA MET A 287 -3.77 16.19 -9.20
C MET A 287 -5.13 16.77 -8.82
N ALA A 288 -6.21 16.24 -9.39
CA ALA A 288 -7.57 16.67 -9.06
C ALA A 288 -7.97 16.36 -7.62
N LEU A 289 -7.30 15.42 -6.94
CA LEU A 289 -7.64 14.91 -5.61
C LEU A 289 -6.78 15.49 -4.48
N VAL A 290 -5.78 16.31 -4.80
CA VAL A 290 -4.83 16.89 -3.81
C VAL A 290 -5.57 17.59 -2.66
N ASP A 291 -6.62 18.37 -2.95
CA ASP A 291 -7.42 19.03 -1.91
C ASP A 291 -8.35 18.05 -1.19
N SER A 292 -8.85 17.02 -1.87
CA SER A 292 -9.67 15.98 -1.23
C SER A 292 -8.89 15.22 -0.16
N TYR A 293 -7.57 15.06 -0.31
CA TYR A 293 -6.72 14.44 0.70
C TYR A 293 -6.56 15.29 1.98
N LYS A 294 -6.76 16.62 1.90
CA LYS A 294 -6.85 17.47 3.10
C LYS A 294 -8.08 17.12 3.93
N GLU A 295 -9.23 16.92 3.25
CA GLU A 295 -10.48 16.54 3.89
C GLU A 295 -10.45 15.09 4.41
N LEU A 296 -9.69 14.21 3.75
CA LEU A 296 -9.45 12.84 4.18
C LEU A 296 -8.73 12.78 5.54
N GLY A 297 -7.92 13.79 5.87
CA GLY A 297 -7.26 13.92 7.16
C GLY A 297 -6.06 13.01 7.36
N VAL A 298 -5.45 12.52 6.28
CA VAL A 298 -4.26 11.66 6.35
C VAL A 298 -3.03 12.41 6.86
N ARG A 299 -2.15 11.70 7.55
CA ARG A 299 -0.86 12.27 7.98
C ARG A 299 0.11 12.38 6.81
N VAL A 300 0.16 11.38 5.94
CA VAL A 300 1.05 11.30 4.78
C VAL A 300 0.24 10.94 3.54
N ALA A 301 0.50 11.58 2.42
CA ALA A 301 -0.05 11.18 1.12
C ALA A 301 1.08 10.83 0.14
N GLU A 302 0.86 9.76 -0.63
CA GLU A 302 1.74 9.24 -1.67
C GLU A 302 0.96 8.49 -2.75
N PRO A 303 1.59 8.23 -3.90
CA PRO A 303 2.63 9.03 -4.50
C PRO A 303 2.05 10.24 -5.24
N PHE A 304 2.93 11.13 -5.66
CA PHE A 304 2.59 12.17 -6.63
C PHE A 304 3.40 11.91 -7.90
N SER A 305 2.92 10.97 -8.70
CA SER A 305 3.63 10.46 -9.88
C SER A 305 3.59 11.47 -11.02
N PRO A 306 4.77 11.83 -11.62
CA PRO A 306 4.81 12.70 -12.78
C PRO A 306 4.35 11.98 -14.06
N TYR A 307 4.09 12.73 -15.11
CA TYR A 307 3.86 12.16 -16.44
C TYR A 307 5.10 11.34 -16.91
N PRO A 308 4.93 10.16 -17.52
CA PRO A 308 3.67 9.54 -17.95
C PRO A 308 3.02 8.59 -16.92
N LEU A 309 3.63 8.36 -15.73
CA LEU A 309 3.08 7.45 -14.72
C LEU A 309 1.81 7.99 -14.05
N GLY A 310 1.68 9.32 -13.99
CA GLY A 310 0.54 10.03 -13.43
C GLY A 310 0.42 11.42 -14.07
N ASP A 311 -0.17 12.36 -13.36
CA ASP A 311 -0.38 13.74 -13.79
C ASP A 311 0.21 14.78 -12.83
N ALA A 312 0.97 14.34 -11.81
CA ALA A 312 1.43 15.22 -10.76
C ALA A 312 2.65 16.06 -11.16
N ASP A 313 2.57 17.34 -10.83
CA ASP A 313 3.68 18.28 -10.82
C ASP A 313 4.04 18.56 -9.34
N LEU A 314 5.19 18.10 -8.87
CA LEU A 314 5.57 18.15 -7.47
C LEU A 314 5.60 19.60 -6.92
N GLU A 315 5.96 20.58 -7.74
CA GLU A 315 5.97 21.99 -7.32
C GLU A 315 4.54 22.50 -7.08
N LYS A 316 3.62 22.20 -8.00
CA LYS A 316 2.20 22.52 -7.83
C LYS A 316 1.57 21.78 -6.65
N VAL A 317 1.91 20.49 -6.50
CA VAL A 317 1.46 19.69 -5.34
C VAL A 317 1.92 20.34 -4.06
N LYS A 318 3.22 20.72 -3.93
CA LYS A 318 3.76 21.36 -2.75
C LYS A 318 3.07 22.68 -2.41
N GLN A 319 2.77 23.50 -3.42
CA GLN A 319 2.03 24.75 -3.27
C GLN A 319 0.58 24.50 -2.86
N GLN A 320 -0.10 23.55 -3.53
CA GLN A 320 -1.51 23.26 -3.27
C GLN A 320 -1.71 22.61 -1.90
N VAL A 321 -0.84 21.69 -1.49
CA VAL A 321 -0.90 21.05 -0.15
C VAL A 321 -0.71 22.05 0.97
N ASP A 322 0.17 23.02 0.80
CA ASP A 322 0.44 24.12 1.77
C ASP A 322 0.63 23.59 3.21
N GLY A 323 1.35 22.49 3.35
CA GLY A 323 1.66 21.89 4.64
C GLY A 323 0.48 21.21 5.36
N ALA A 324 -0.66 20.97 4.70
CA ALA A 324 -1.80 20.29 5.30
C ALA A 324 -1.46 18.86 5.70
N TYR A 325 -0.66 18.17 4.90
CA TYR A 325 -0.15 16.82 5.16
C TYR A 325 1.29 16.69 4.68
N ILE A 326 1.94 15.57 5.01
CA ILE A 326 3.30 15.25 4.58
C ILE A 326 3.23 14.65 3.19
N ILE A 327 4.05 15.18 2.27
CA ILE A 327 4.22 14.64 0.93
C ILE A 327 5.34 13.59 0.98
N LEU A 328 5.04 12.36 0.58
CA LEU A 328 6.00 11.31 0.35
C LEU A 328 6.04 11.04 -1.16
N SER A 329 7.09 11.52 -1.83
CA SER A 329 7.24 11.47 -3.29
C SER A 329 8.66 11.82 -3.71
N GLY A 330 8.94 11.76 -5.01
CA GLY A 330 10.26 12.10 -5.53
C GLY A 330 10.38 11.96 -7.03
N ILE A 331 11.14 10.97 -7.48
CA ILE A 331 11.46 10.76 -8.89
C ILE A 331 10.76 9.53 -9.48
N ASP A 332 10.54 9.57 -10.79
CA ASP A 332 9.98 8.48 -11.59
C ASP A 332 10.88 7.23 -11.49
N GLN A 333 10.35 6.15 -10.93
CA GLN A 333 11.10 4.90 -10.74
C GLN A 333 11.30 4.14 -12.05
N VAL A 334 10.43 4.33 -13.05
CA VAL A 334 10.51 3.62 -14.34
C VAL A 334 11.36 4.39 -15.35
N ASN A 335 10.97 5.62 -15.65
CA ASN A 335 11.60 6.36 -16.75
C ASN A 335 12.91 7.02 -16.34
N VAL A 336 13.12 7.27 -15.04
CA VAL A 336 14.34 7.88 -14.52
C VAL A 336 15.23 6.85 -13.81
N LEU A 337 14.75 6.15 -12.79
CA LEU A 337 15.61 5.22 -12.04
C LEU A 337 15.94 3.95 -12.84
N GLN A 338 14.96 3.33 -13.48
CA GLN A 338 15.18 2.07 -14.19
C GLN A 338 15.84 2.31 -15.55
N LYS A 339 15.32 3.27 -16.34
CA LYS A 339 15.71 3.46 -17.76
C LYS A 339 16.66 4.64 -18.00
N GLY A 340 16.75 5.57 -17.05
CA GLY A 340 17.57 6.76 -17.19
C GLY A 340 19.06 6.50 -16.96
N THR A 341 19.87 7.44 -17.45
CA THR A 341 21.29 7.51 -17.15
C THR A 341 21.53 7.99 -15.72
N MET A 342 22.70 7.70 -15.16
CA MET A 342 23.08 8.15 -13.83
C MET A 342 23.00 9.68 -13.67
N ASP A 343 23.32 10.45 -14.74
CA ASP A 343 23.25 11.90 -14.70
C ASP A 343 21.81 12.41 -14.74
N GLU A 344 20.90 11.71 -15.40
CA GLU A 344 19.46 12.01 -15.34
C GLU A 344 18.90 11.73 -13.96
N VAL A 345 19.29 10.62 -13.34
CA VAL A 345 18.92 10.29 -11.95
C VAL A 345 19.38 11.40 -11.00
N LYS A 346 20.64 11.83 -11.08
CA LYS A 346 21.19 12.91 -10.24
C LYS A 346 20.40 14.21 -10.40
N ARG A 347 20.19 14.67 -11.65
CA ARG A 347 19.43 15.91 -11.93
C ARG A 347 18.01 15.86 -11.42
N ALA A 348 17.31 14.73 -11.64
CA ALA A 348 15.94 14.55 -11.20
C ALA A 348 15.84 14.53 -9.66
N THR A 349 16.78 13.88 -8.99
CA THR A 349 16.84 13.79 -7.53
C THR A 349 17.12 15.17 -6.91
N GLU A 350 18.12 15.90 -7.43
CA GLU A 350 18.42 17.25 -6.99
C GLU A 350 17.21 18.19 -7.16
N LYS A 351 16.53 18.09 -8.30
CA LYS A 351 15.30 18.88 -8.54
C LYS A 351 14.20 18.54 -7.54
N ALA A 352 13.91 17.24 -7.34
CA ALA A 352 12.84 16.82 -6.45
C ALA A 352 13.07 17.27 -5.01
N ILE A 353 14.30 17.14 -4.49
CA ILE A 353 14.61 17.54 -3.14
C ILE A 353 14.59 19.06 -2.96
N LYS A 354 15.06 19.84 -3.94
CA LYS A 354 14.98 21.30 -3.91
C LYS A 354 13.54 21.80 -3.89
N ILE A 355 12.62 21.14 -4.57
CA ILE A 355 11.20 21.48 -4.55
C ILE A 355 10.54 21.03 -3.24
N GLY A 356 10.80 19.81 -2.78
CA GLY A 356 10.10 19.23 -1.64
C GLY A 356 10.57 19.76 -0.27
N LYS A 357 11.88 20.03 -0.11
CA LYS A 357 12.52 20.40 1.15
C LYS A 357 11.97 21.68 1.81
N PRO A 358 11.75 22.80 1.10
CA PRO A 358 11.31 24.03 1.74
C PRO A 358 10.05 23.86 2.59
N GLY A 359 10.08 24.37 3.83
CA GLY A 359 8.98 24.28 4.77
C GLY A 359 8.77 22.90 5.41
N GLY A 360 9.66 21.93 5.16
CA GLY A 360 9.53 20.56 5.71
C GLY A 360 8.33 19.79 5.19
N LYS A 361 7.79 18.85 6.01
CA LYS A 361 6.67 17.97 5.67
C LYS A 361 6.86 17.27 4.32
N PHE A 362 8.07 16.79 4.11
CA PHE A 362 8.49 16.09 2.91
C PHE A 362 9.38 14.90 3.25
N ILE A 363 9.11 13.77 2.64
CA ILE A 363 9.94 12.57 2.65
C ILE A 363 10.27 12.26 1.20
N LEU A 364 11.56 12.20 0.87
CA LEU A 364 12.01 11.88 -0.48
C LEU A 364 12.04 10.36 -0.69
N GLN A 365 11.30 9.90 -1.70
CA GLN A 365 11.22 8.52 -2.12
C GLN A 365 10.96 8.46 -3.64
N PRO A 366 11.40 7.39 -4.36
CA PRO A 366 10.84 7.11 -5.68
C PRO A 366 9.32 7.04 -5.65
N VAL A 367 8.63 7.53 -6.70
CA VAL A 367 7.16 7.68 -6.64
C VAL A 367 6.40 6.38 -6.50
N ASP A 368 7.04 5.23 -6.83
CA ASP A 368 6.49 3.90 -6.55
C ASP A 368 7.63 2.91 -6.28
N PHE A 369 7.30 1.62 -6.06
CA PHE A 369 8.30 0.59 -5.79
C PHE A 369 9.30 0.44 -6.94
N LEU A 370 10.53 0.05 -6.57
CA LEU A 370 11.60 -0.17 -7.52
C LEU A 370 11.32 -1.43 -8.36
N GLU A 371 11.33 -1.27 -9.67
CA GLU A 371 11.01 -2.31 -10.65
C GLU A 371 12.14 -3.34 -10.79
N TYR A 372 11.79 -4.54 -11.25
CA TYR A 372 12.76 -5.51 -11.73
C TYR A 372 13.55 -4.93 -12.91
N GLY A 373 14.85 -5.13 -12.93
CA GLY A 373 15.74 -4.54 -13.94
C GLY A 373 16.25 -3.14 -13.61
N THR A 374 15.90 -2.56 -12.48
CA THR A 374 16.47 -1.27 -12.04
C THR A 374 17.95 -1.44 -11.69
N PRO A 375 18.88 -0.67 -12.32
CA PRO A 375 20.30 -0.74 -12.00
C PRO A 375 20.58 -0.27 -10.57
N ILE A 376 21.29 -1.07 -9.78
CA ILE A 376 21.62 -0.73 -8.39
C ILE A 376 22.48 0.53 -8.31
N GLU A 377 23.29 0.80 -9.33
CA GLU A 377 24.12 2.01 -9.44
C GLU A 377 23.28 3.28 -9.53
N ASN A 378 22.16 3.22 -10.23
CA ASN A 378 21.18 4.32 -10.33
C ASN A 378 20.52 4.58 -8.97
N VAL A 379 20.13 3.52 -8.26
CA VAL A 379 19.57 3.64 -6.90
C VAL A 379 20.59 4.21 -5.93
N ALA A 380 21.85 3.75 -6.00
CA ALA A 380 22.93 4.31 -5.19
C ALA A 380 23.24 5.78 -5.55
N ALA A 381 23.16 6.16 -6.83
CA ALA A 381 23.30 7.55 -7.26
C ALA A 381 22.17 8.42 -6.73
N TYR A 382 20.92 7.92 -6.78
CA TYR A 382 19.76 8.60 -6.18
C TYR A 382 20.00 8.88 -4.69
N VAL A 383 20.33 7.88 -3.89
CA VAL A 383 20.52 8.05 -2.45
C VAL A 383 21.66 9.04 -2.15
N ARG A 384 22.83 8.87 -2.80
CA ARG A 384 23.97 9.78 -2.59
C ARG A 384 23.62 11.22 -2.93
N THR A 385 23.04 11.46 -4.10
CA THR A 385 22.64 12.82 -4.51
C THR A 385 21.59 13.40 -3.57
N ALA A 386 20.61 12.59 -3.17
CA ALA A 386 19.61 13.06 -2.21
C ALA A 386 20.26 13.53 -0.89
N LEU A 387 21.20 12.76 -0.33
CA LEU A 387 21.88 13.09 0.93
C LEU A 387 22.75 14.37 0.82
N GLU A 388 23.32 14.66 -0.35
CA GLU A 388 24.09 15.89 -0.60
C GLU A 388 23.22 17.14 -0.45
N TYR A 389 21.93 17.08 -0.81
CA TYR A 389 21.00 18.21 -0.80
C TYR A 389 19.96 18.16 0.33
N ALA A 390 19.96 17.10 1.16
CA ALA A 390 18.91 16.84 2.13
C ALA A 390 18.92 17.80 3.34
N ALA A 391 20.08 18.31 3.79
CA ALA A 391 20.20 19.16 4.98
C ALA A 391 19.34 20.43 4.87
N TYR A 392 18.65 20.79 5.97
CA TYR A 392 17.85 22.03 6.05
C TYR A 392 18.69 23.26 6.25
#